data_86747f4e026f293adc4f57fea2ca2950
#
_entry.id   86747f4e026f293adc4f57fea2ca2950
#
_cell.length_a   1.000
_cell.length_b   1.000
_cell.length_c   1.000
_cell.angle_alpha   90.00
_cell.angle_beta   90.00
_cell.angle_gamma   90.00
#
_symmetry.space_group_name_H-M   'P 1'
#
loop_
_entity.id
_entity.type
_entity.pdbx_description
1 polymer ?
#
loop_
_entity_poly.entity_id
_entity_poly.type
_entity_poly.pdbx_seq_one_letter_code
_entity_poly.pdbx_strand_id
1 'polypeptide(L)'
;MKLISFFLFILLYFSNAYSNIESDFELWKKEFKAFALANGVSEKTYLKTIPKVKFLPKVIEYDRFQPEFYEDTKTYISKRTSEAKVKKGLEFYSNNKELIDEIEKKFNVDKELLLALMGIETNFGTYVGKMDILSSLATLSFDKRRSEFFSNELVILLKLIDQNLVDYETLYGSWAGAFGFFQFMPSTIKNYAIDYNNDNFIDLKNPIDAYASAANYLNKIGWSNSEPCYYKVSLNSVVPKKYLNVSAKKLNNKNKIKFFSKFIENYKELDLTEENFLSAIITPDKDIIPDAETLDPAYVVFNNYEVILKWNRSLRFGLAVCTLKDKFKNEL
;
A
#
# COMPACT_ATOMS: atom_id res chain seq x y z
N MET A 1 -49.25 10.51 -18.62
CA MET A 1 -49.14 9.05 -18.46
C MET A 1 -47.91 8.40 -19.11
N LYS A 2 -47.28 8.93 -20.16
CA LYS A 2 -46.12 8.29 -20.82
C LYS A 2 -44.79 8.44 -20.07
N LEU A 3 -44.58 9.47 -19.22
CA LEU A 3 -43.33 9.66 -18.44
C LEU A 3 -43.23 8.69 -17.24
N ILE A 4 -44.32 8.36 -16.59
CA ILE A 4 -44.33 7.46 -15.42
C ILE A 4 -43.99 6.02 -15.85
N SER A 5 -44.44 5.59 -17.02
CA SER A 5 -44.16 4.26 -17.57
C SER A 5 -42.67 4.06 -17.91
N PHE A 6 -41.96 5.13 -18.34
CA PHE A 6 -40.53 5.06 -18.68
C PHE A 6 -39.67 4.93 -17.42
N PHE A 7 -40.00 5.63 -16.34
CA PHE A 7 -39.30 5.52 -15.06
C PHE A 7 -39.48 4.15 -14.39
N LEU A 8 -40.65 3.56 -14.48
CA LEU A 8 -40.88 2.19 -13.98
C LEU A 8 -40.09 1.13 -14.75
N PHE A 9 -39.94 1.29 -16.07
CA PHE A 9 -39.15 0.38 -16.90
C PHE A 9 -37.64 0.44 -16.58
N ILE A 10 -37.10 1.63 -16.29
CA ILE A 10 -35.70 1.79 -15.88
C ILE A 10 -35.45 1.16 -14.51
N LEU A 11 -36.37 1.35 -13.54
CA LEU A 11 -36.26 0.74 -12.21
C LEU A 11 -36.31 -0.79 -12.26
N LEU A 12 -37.15 -1.36 -13.14
CA LEU A 12 -37.24 -2.82 -13.34
C LEU A 12 -36.00 -3.39 -14.04
N TYR A 13 -35.36 -2.65 -14.93
CA TYR A 13 -34.12 -3.08 -15.57
C TYR A 13 -32.93 -3.10 -14.60
N PHE A 14 -32.83 -2.10 -13.74
CA PHE A 14 -31.79 -2.08 -12.69
C PHE A 14 -32.02 -3.15 -11.63
N SER A 15 -33.24 -3.43 -11.24
CA SER A 15 -33.54 -4.48 -10.26
C SER A 15 -33.24 -5.88 -10.82
N ASN A 16 -33.49 -6.15 -12.09
CA ASN A 16 -33.18 -7.42 -12.72
C ASN A 16 -31.66 -7.62 -12.93
N ALA A 17 -30.91 -6.57 -13.26
CA ALA A 17 -29.45 -6.64 -13.39
C ALA A 17 -28.77 -6.88 -12.04
N TYR A 18 -29.26 -6.26 -10.97
CA TYR A 18 -28.74 -6.45 -9.61
C TYR A 18 -29.05 -7.85 -9.07
N SER A 19 -30.27 -8.34 -9.28
CA SER A 19 -30.69 -9.71 -8.92
C SER A 19 -29.84 -10.78 -9.63
N ASN A 20 -29.39 -10.52 -10.85
CA ASN A 20 -28.54 -11.44 -11.60
C ASN A 20 -27.11 -11.48 -11.03
N ILE A 21 -26.52 -10.32 -10.68
CA ILE A 21 -25.15 -10.25 -10.12
C ILE A 21 -25.07 -10.93 -8.75
N GLU A 22 -26.06 -10.75 -7.88
CA GLU A 22 -26.10 -11.42 -6.58
C GLU A 22 -26.22 -12.94 -6.73
N SER A 23 -27.05 -13.41 -7.67
CA SER A 23 -27.16 -14.83 -8.01
C SER A 23 -25.83 -15.41 -8.53
N ASP A 24 -25.14 -14.67 -9.40
CA ASP A 24 -23.83 -15.08 -9.94
C ASP A 24 -22.77 -15.11 -8.84
N PHE A 25 -22.82 -14.17 -7.90
CA PHE A 25 -21.91 -14.16 -6.75
C PHE A 25 -22.15 -15.34 -5.81
N GLU A 26 -23.41 -15.72 -5.56
CA GLU A 26 -23.74 -16.92 -4.79
C GLU A 26 -23.27 -18.21 -5.48
N LEU A 27 -23.36 -18.28 -6.82
CA LEU A 27 -22.82 -19.39 -7.60
C LEU A 27 -21.29 -19.44 -7.49
N TRP A 28 -20.64 -18.28 -7.65
CA TRP A 28 -19.19 -18.16 -7.50
C TRP A 28 -18.72 -18.64 -6.11
N LYS A 29 -19.42 -18.31 -5.03
CA LYS A 29 -19.06 -18.82 -3.69
C LYS A 29 -19.01 -20.35 -3.67
N LYS A 30 -19.96 -21.01 -4.32
CA LYS A 30 -19.98 -22.51 -4.39
C LYS A 30 -18.79 -23.04 -5.20
N GLU A 31 -18.45 -22.43 -6.32
CA GLU A 31 -17.33 -22.79 -7.16
C GLU A 31 -15.99 -22.53 -6.45
N PHE A 32 -15.87 -21.41 -5.73
CA PHE A 32 -14.70 -21.05 -4.95
C PHE A 32 -14.39 -22.08 -3.85
N LYS A 33 -15.39 -22.86 -3.38
CA LYS A 33 -15.18 -23.92 -2.38
C LYS A 33 -14.10 -24.91 -2.83
N ALA A 34 -14.23 -25.43 -4.03
CA ALA A 34 -13.29 -26.41 -4.56
C ALA A 34 -11.88 -25.84 -4.64
N PHE A 35 -11.74 -24.59 -5.10
CA PHE A 35 -10.45 -23.88 -5.15
C PHE A 35 -9.87 -23.67 -3.75
N ALA A 36 -10.65 -23.22 -2.78
CA ALA A 36 -10.19 -22.97 -1.42
C ALA A 36 -9.70 -24.26 -0.74
N LEU A 37 -10.47 -25.34 -0.82
CA LEU A 37 -10.11 -26.63 -0.24
C LEU A 37 -8.86 -27.24 -0.91
N ALA A 38 -8.75 -27.17 -2.24
CA ALA A 38 -7.57 -27.62 -2.99
C ALA A 38 -6.30 -26.83 -2.61
N ASN A 39 -6.44 -25.60 -2.15
CA ASN A 39 -5.35 -24.76 -1.67
C ASN A 39 -5.12 -24.85 -0.15
N GLY A 40 -5.71 -25.82 0.54
CA GLY A 40 -5.45 -26.15 1.94
C GLY A 40 -6.22 -25.33 2.96
N VAL A 41 -7.35 -24.71 2.60
CA VAL A 41 -8.33 -24.14 3.55
C VAL A 41 -9.16 -25.30 4.10
N SER A 42 -9.40 -25.31 5.41
CA SER A 42 -10.28 -26.33 6.00
C SER A 42 -11.74 -26.11 5.60
N GLU A 43 -12.51 -27.20 5.45
CA GLU A 43 -13.92 -27.09 5.20
C GLU A 43 -14.66 -26.38 6.34
N LYS A 44 -14.22 -26.55 7.57
CA LYS A 44 -14.75 -25.87 8.75
C LYS A 44 -14.66 -24.34 8.60
N THR A 45 -13.51 -23.82 8.26
CA THR A 45 -13.30 -22.36 8.08
C THR A 45 -14.06 -21.85 6.87
N TYR A 46 -14.07 -22.58 5.75
CA TYR A 46 -14.88 -22.22 4.61
C TYR A 46 -16.35 -22.03 5.00
N LEU A 47 -16.96 -23.04 5.66
CA LEU A 47 -18.36 -23.01 6.07
C LEU A 47 -18.65 -21.93 7.14
N LYS A 48 -17.69 -21.62 7.99
CA LYS A 48 -17.79 -20.57 9.02
C LYS A 48 -17.81 -19.16 8.42
N THR A 49 -17.12 -18.95 7.29
CA THR A 49 -16.79 -17.62 6.74
C THR A 49 -17.49 -17.31 5.41
N ILE A 50 -17.20 -18.04 4.36
CA ILE A 50 -17.58 -17.70 2.99
C ILE A 50 -19.11 -17.62 2.75
N PRO A 51 -19.95 -18.46 3.34
CA PRO A 51 -21.41 -18.28 3.19
C PRO A 51 -21.93 -16.93 3.69
N LYS A 52 -21.23 -16.29 4.62
CA LYS A 52 -21.62 -15.00 5.23
C LYS A 52 -21.13 -13.77 4.46
N VAL A 53 -20.19 -13.92 3.52
CA VAL A 53 -19.67 -12.77 2.76
C VAL A 53 -20.73 -12.19 1.84
N LYS A 54 -20.69 -10.87 1.68
CA LYS A 54 -21.62 -10.08 0.89
C LYS A 54 -20.94 -9.54 -0.36
N PHE A 55 -21.67 -9.41 -1.44
CA PHE A 55 -21.21 -8.67 -2.60
C PHE A 55 -21.21 -7.17 -2.29
N LEU A 56 -20.06 -6.50 -2.51
CA LEU A 56 -19.84 -5.10 -2.20
C LEU A 56 -19.49 -4.30 -3.47
N PRO A 57 -20.46 -3.79 -4.25
CA PRO A 57 -20.23 -3.10 -5.53
C PRO A 57 -19.24 -1.93 -5.42
N LYS A 58 -19.30 -1.16 -4.31
CA LYS A 58 -18.38 -0.04 -4.07
C LYS A 58 -16.91 -0.43 -4.03
N VAL A 59 -16.61 -1.67 -3.67
CA VAL A 59 -15.24 -2.18 -3.67
C VAL A 59 -14.67 -2.23 -5.09
N ILE A 60 -15.50 -2.59 -6.06
CA ILE A 60 -15.13 -2.60 -7.49
C ILE A 60 -14.91 -1.17 -8.00
N GLU A 61 -15.74 -0.21 -7.56
CA GLU A 61 -15.56 1.20 -7.91
C GLU A 61 -14.23 1.73 -7.38
N TYR A 62 -13.91 1.49 -6.10
CA TYR A 62 -12.66 1.90 -5.49
C TYR A 62 -11.43 1.24 -6.15
N ASP A 63 -11.54 -0.02 -6.59
CA ASP A 63 -10.47 -0.69 -7.32
C ASP A 63 -10.15 -0.04 -8.67
N ARG A 64 -11.11 0.66 -9.28
CA ARG A 64 -10.97 1.33 -10.57
C ARG A 64 -10.58 2.80 -10.47
N PHE A 65 -10.79 3.44 -9.30
CA PHE A 65 -10.53 4.87 -9.09
C PHE A 65 -9.62 5.07 -7.87
N GLN A 66 -8.31 5.16 -8.10
CA GLN A 66 -7.30 5.34 -7.06
C GLN A 66 -6.63 6.72 -7.22
N PRO A 67 -6.54 7.56 -6.14
CA PRO A 67 -6.03 8.94 -6.22
C PRO A 67 -4.61 9.07 -6.78
N GLU A 68 -3.76 8.07 -6.56
CA GLU A 68 -2.38 8.02 -7.06
C GLU A 68 -2.27 8.06 -8.59
N PHE A 69 -3.37 7.85 -9.31
CA PHE A 69 -3.39 7.93 -10.77
C PHE A 69 -3.94 9.25 -11.32
N TYR A 70 -4.42 10.16 -10.44
CA TYR A 70 -5.07 11.41 -10.86
C TYR A 70 -4.45 12.66 -10.24
N GLU A 71 -3.75 12.54 -9.09
CA GLU A 71 -3.11 13.68 -8.44
C GLU A 71 -1.69 13.88 -8.97
N ASP A 72 -1.28 15.12 -9.26
CA ASP A 72 0.13 15.44 -9.49
C ASP A 72 0.98 15.20 -8.24
N THR A 73 2.29 15.03 -8.44
CA THR A 73 3.20 14.65 -7.35
C THR A 73 3.26 15.69 -6.23
N LYS A 74 3.25 16.98 -6.57
CA LYS A 74 3.30 18.06 -5.57
C LYS A 74 2.06 18.04 -4.68
N THR A 75 0.88 17.94 -5.29
CA THR A 75 -0.41 17.85 -4.59
C THR A 75 -0.48 16.59 -3.73
N TYR A 76 -0.07 15.44 -4.28
CA TYR A 76 -0.07 14.17 -3.57
C TYR A 76 0.80 14.21 -2.31
N ILE A 77 2.05 14.70 -2.43
CA ILE A 77 2.99 14.80 -1.31
C ILE A 77 2.45 15.79 -0.27
N SER A 78 2.05 17.01 -0.69
CA SER A 78 1.62 18.05 0.25
C SER A 78 0.44 17.62 1.13
N LYS A 79 -0.54 16.93 0.55
CA LYS A 79 -1.70 16.39 1.30
C LYS A 79 -1.30 15.34 2.34
N ARG A 80 -0.24 14.55 2.05
CA ARG A 80 0.15 13.39 2.87
C ARG A 80 1.28 13.67 3.85
N THR A 81 1.96 14.81 3.73
CA THR A 81 3.10 15.19 4.56
C THR A 81 2.93 16.55 5.25
N SER A 82 1.68 16.90 5.62
CA SER A 82 1.36 18.18 6.28
C SER A 82 1.98 18.29 7.67
N GLU A 83 2.22 19.52 8.14
CA GLU A 83 2.73 19.78 9.49
C GLU A 83 1.82 19.21 10.58
N ALA A 84 0.48 19.23 10.38
CA ALA A 84 -0.45 18.59 11.29
C ALA A 84 -0.21 17.08 11.41
N LYS A 85 0.18 16.42 10.31
CA LYS A 85 0.52 14.98 10.33
C LYS A 85 1.85 14.76 11.05
N VAL A 86 2.85 15.61 10.85
CA VAL A 86 4.13 15.56 11.59
C VAL A 86 3.86 15.69 13.09
N LYS A 87 3.15 16.73 13.51
CA LYS A 87 2.79 16.95 14.92
C LYS A 87 2.11 15.72 15.54
N LYS A 88 1.14 15.14 14.82
CA LYS A 88 0.43 13.94 15.29
C LYS A 88 1.36 12.73 15.42
N GLY A 89 2.31 12.57 14.50
CA GLY A 89 3.30 11.51 14.56
C GLY A 89 4.28 11.66 15.72
N LEU A 90 4.72 12.87 16.00
CA LEU A 90 5.57 13.16 17.17
C LEU A 90 4.82 12.88 18.50
N GLU A 91 3.55 13.23 18.58
CA GLU A 91 2.70 12.89 19.73
C GLU A 91 2.55 11.37 19.88
N PHE A 92 2.30 10.66 18.78
CA PHE A 92 2.22 9.21 18.78
C PHE A 92 3.54 8.57 19.21
N TYR A 93 4.67 9.05 18.69
CA TYR A 93 6.00 8.59 19.09
C TYR A 93 6.25 8.84 20.58
N SER A 94 5.96 10.02 21.10
CA SER A 94 6.13 10.36 22.52
C SER A 94 5.39 9.38 23.42
N ASN A 95 4.17 8.98 23.05
CA ASN A 95 3.34 8.05 23.82
C ASN A 95 3.79 6.58 23.70
N ASN A 96 4.63 6.23 22.70
CA ASN A 96 5.08 4.86 22.43
C ASN A 96 6.61 4.77 22.31
N LYS A 97 7.33 5.73 22.88
CA LYS A 97 8.77 5.92 22.64
C LYS A 97 9.59 4.68 22.93
N GLU A 98 9.43 4.08 24.10
CA GLU A 98 10.20 2.92 24.54
C GLU A 98 10.04 1.74 23.57
N LEU A 99 8.81 1.44 23.17
CA LEU A 99 8.50 0.38 22.22
C LEU A 99 9.13 0.65 20.84
N ILE A 100 8.97 1.87 20.34
CA ILE A 100 9.42 2.20 18.98
C ILE A 100 10.96 2.22 18.92
N ASP A 101 11.65 2.75 19.92
CA ASP A 101 13.11 2.75 20.02
C ASP A 101 13.67 1.32 20.18
N GLU A 102 12.98 0.45 20.94
CA GLU A 102 13.33 -0.97 21.05
C GLU A 102 13.24 -1.67 19.69
N ILE A 103 12.12 -1.46 18.97
CA ILE A 103 11.88 -2.06 17.64
C ILE A 103 12.90 -1.56 16.61
N GLU A 104 13.18 -0.25 16.56
CA GLU A 104 14.23 0.33 15.73
C GLU A 104 15.56 -0.38 15.93
N LYS A 105 15.99 -0.51 17.18
CA LYS A 105 17.25 -1.16 17.55
C LYS A 105 17.26 -2.65 17.18
N LYS A 106 16.15 -3.37 17.42
CA LYS A 106 16.07 -4.82 17.19
C LYS A 106 16.06 -5.18 15.72
N PHE A 107 15.35 -4.42 14.89
CA PHE A 107 15.18 -4.71 13.48
C PHE A 107 16.08 -3.89 12.57
N ASN A 108 16.83 -2.92 13.11
CA ASN A 108 17.68 -1.99 12.35
C ASN A 108 16.91 -1.30 11.22
N VAL A 109 15.75 -0.71 11.56
CA VAL A 109 14.87 0.03 10.66
C VAL A 109 14.52 1.36 11.30
N ASP A 110 14.83 2.47 10.60
CA ASP A 110 14.60 3.84 11.12
C ASP A 110 13.17 4.01 11.66
N LYS A 111 13.04 4.47 12.89
CA LYS A 111 11.73 4.79 13.51
C LYS A 111 10.97 5.85 12.71
N GLU A 112 11.66 6.80 12.11
CA GLU A 112 11.08 7.83 11.27
C GLU A 112 10.38 7.23 10.04
N LEU A 113 10.91 6.13 9.50
CA LEU A 113 10.26 5.40 8.42
C LEU A 113 8.98 4.72 8.89
N LEU A 114 9.03 4.06 10.05
CA LEU A 114 7.86 3.41 10.63
C LEU A 114 6.76 4.42 10.93
N LEU A 115 7.11 5.57 11.52
CA LEU A 115 6.18 6.67 11.75
C LEU A 115 5.59 7.21 10.44
N ALA A 116 6.43 7.38 9.40
CA ALA A 116 5.98 7.87 8.11
C ALA A 116 4.98 6.91 7.45
N LEU A 117 5.27 5.62 7.43
CA LEU A 117 4.38 4.59 6.88
C LEU A 117 3.04 4.57 7.63
N MET A 118 3.05 4.47 8.95
CA MET A 118 1.81 4.48 9.74
C MET A 118 1.02 5.78 9.54
N GLY A 119 1.73 6.92 9.45
CA GLY A 119 1.13 8.22 9.19
C GLY A 119 0.42 8.30 7.84
N ILE A 120 1.00 7.71 6.79
CA ILE A 120 0.41 7.71 5.44
C ILE A 120 -0.71 6.69 5.33
N GLU A 121 -0.51 5.47 5.83
CA GLU A 121 -1.47 4.37 5.72
C GLU A 121 -2.75 4.63 6.51
N THR A 122 -2.63 5.02 7.78
CA THR A 122 -3.79 5.07 8.68
C THR A 122 -3.92 6.36 9.47
N ASN A 123 -3.05 7.37 9.20
CA ASN A 123 -3.00 8.59 10.00
C ASN A 123 -2.89 8.27 11.51
N PHE A 124 -1.89 7.42 11.85
CA PHE A 124 -1.63 6.93 13.22
C PHE A 124 -2.84 6.22 13.83
N GLY A 125 -3.38 5.25 13.10
CA GLY A 125 -4.48 4.41 13.53
C GLY A 125 -5.88 5.06 13.52
N THR A 126 -6.00 6.32 13.09
CA THR A 126 -7.31 7.02 13.03
C THR A 126 -8.21 6.47 11.93
N TYR A 127 -7.65 5.98 10.83
CA TYR A 127 -8.37 5.52 9.63
C TYR A 127 -7.89 4.13 9.21
N VAL A 128 -8.21 3.11 9.96
CA VAL A 128 -7.84 1.72 9.66
C VAL A 128 -8.74 1.03 8.63
N GLY A 129 -9.76 1.75 8.13
CA GLY A 129 -10.79 1.18 7.26
C GLY A 129 -11.96 0.57 8.03
N LYS A 130 -13.13 0.49 7.36
CA LYS A 130 -14.39 -0.03 7.94
C LYS A 130 -15.05 -1.07 7.03
N MET A 131 -14.39 -1.49 5.96
CA MET A 131 -14.93 -2.51 5.07
C MET A 131 -14.72 -3.89 5.67
N ASP A 132 -15.72 -4.77 5.54
CA ASP A 132 -15.58 -6.19 5.82
C ASP A 132 -14.56 -6.78 4.84
N ILE A 133 -13.41 -7.24 5.36
CA ILE A 133 -12.29 -7.68 4.52
C ILE A 133 -12.62 -8.95 3.76
N LEU A 134 -13.33 -9.91 4.38
CA LEU A 134 -13.73 -11.13 3.71
C LEU A 134 -14.66 -10.83 2.53
N SER A 135 -15.66 -9.99 2.74
CA SER A 135 -16.57 -9.56 1.67
C SER A 135 -15.87 -8.76 0.58
N SER A 136 -14.91 -7.90 0.96
CA SER A 136 -14.10 -7.12 0.02
C SER A 136 -13.24 -8.02 -0.87
N LEU A 137 -12.48 -8.95 -0.28
CA LEU A 137 -11.66 -9.90 -1.02
C LEU A 137 -12.51 -10.85 -1.87
N ALA A 138 -13.64 -11.35 -1.35
CA ALA A 138 -14.55 -12.18 -2.11
C ALA A 138 -15.13 -11.45 -3.33
N THR A 139 -15.54 -10.18 -3.15
CA THR A 139 -16.04 -9.34 -4.25
C THR A 139 -14.98 -9.12 -5.33
N LEU A 140 -13.73 -8.80 -4.94
CA LEU A 140 -12.62 -8.61 -5.87
C LEU A 140 -12.14 -9.91 -6.50
N SER A 141 -12.29 -11.04 -5.82
CA SER A 141 -12.04 -12.38 -6.39
C SER A 141 -13.10 -12.74 -7.45
N PHE A 142 -14.34 -12.33 -7.24
CA PHE A 142 -15.42 -12.48 -8.20
C PHE A 142 -15.26 -11.55 -9.43
N ASP A 143 -14.75 -10.31 -9.23
CA ASP A 143 -14.50 -9.36 -10.33
C ASP A 143 -13.32 -9.83 -11.22
N LYS A 144 -13.53 -9.87 -12.54
CA LYS A 144 -12.58 -10.48 -13.48
C LYS A 144 -11.23 -9.78 -13.57
N ARG A 145 -11.13 -8.50 -13.16
CA ARG A 145 -9.94 -7.67 -13.44
C ARG A 145 -8.66 -8.16 -12.77
N ARG A 146 -8.73 -8.57 -11.50
CA ARG A 146 -7.60 -9.08 -10.70
C ARG A 146 -7.99 -10.32 -9.88
N SER A 147 -8.91 -11.12 -10.43
CA SER A 147 -9.50 -12.28 -9.74
C SER A 147 -8.47 -13.22 -9.15
N GLU A 148 -7.46 -13.61 -9.91
CA GLU A 148 -6.41 -14.52 -9.45
C GLU A 148 -5.67 -13.97 -8.23
N PHE A 149 -5.26 -12.71 -8.26
CA PHE A 149 -4.56 -12.07 -7.15
C PHE A 149 -5.42 -12.06 -5.88
N PHE A 150 -6.66 -11.60 -5.97
CA PHE A 150 -7.54 -11.50 -4.81
C PHE A 150 -8.04 -12.85 -4.31
N SER A 151 -8.21 -13.85 -5.19
CA SER A 151 -8.52 -15.23 -4.77
C SER A 151 -7.38 -15.84 -3.95
N ASN A 152 -6.14 -15.58 -4.33
CA ASN A 152 -4.97 -16.01 -3.56
C ASN A 152 -4.89 -15.31 -2.20
N GLU A 153 -5.14 -13.99 -2.15
CA GLU A 153 -5.19 -13.24 -0.88
C GLU A 153 -6.32 -13.77 0.03
N LEU A 154 -7.50 -14.05 -0.53
CA LEU A 154 -8.62 -14.63 0.22
C LEU A 154 -8.28 -16.01 0.79
N VAL A 155 -7.67 -16.90 -0.01
CA VAL A 155 -7.21 -18.22 0.47
C VAL A 155 -6.21 -18.08 1.61
N ILE A 156 -5.24 -17.16 1.47
CA ILE A 156 -4.25 -16.91 2.52
C ILE A 156 -4.93 -16.42 3.80
N LEU A 157 -5.89 -15.49 3.70
CA LEU A 157 -6.64 -14.99 4.84
C LEU A 157 -7.41 -16.13 5.54
N LEU A 158 -8.09 -16.99 4.78
CA LEU A 158 -8.79 -18.14 5.32
C LEU A 158 -7.85 -19.10 6.07
N LYS A 159 -6.62 -19.28 5.58
CA LYS A 159 -5.60 -20.10 6.27
C LYS A 159 -5.09 -19.45 7.54
N LEU A 160 -4.95 -18.10 7.59
CA LEU A 160 -4.61 -17.40 8.82
C LEU A 160 -5.73 -17.53 9.88
N ILE A 161 -6.99 -17.54 9.45
CA ILE A 161 -8.16 -17.81 10.31
C ILE A 161 -8.13 -19.27 10.80
N ASP A 162 -7.84 -20.25 9.95
CA ASP A 162 -7.68 -21.65 10.33
C ASP A 162 -6.64 -21.85 11.44
N GLN A 163 -5.56 -21.10 11.37
CA GLN A 163 -4.47 -21.14 12.33
C GLN A 163 -4.75 -20.32 13.61
N ASN A 164 -5.90 -19.68 13.71
CA ASN A 164 -6.27 -18.73 14.78
C ASN A 164 -5.29 -17.55 14.95
N LEU A 165 -4.53 -17.21 13.94
CA LEU A 165 -3.58 -16.08 13.96
C LEU A 165 -4.29 -14.73 13.82
N VAL A 166 -5.48 -14.71 13.25
CA VAL A 166 -6.34 -13.53 13.09
C VAL A 166 -7.78 -13.89 13.41
N ASP A 167 -8.49 -12.96 14.06
CA ASP A 167 -9.91 -13.14 14.37
C ASP A 167 -10.78 -12.60 13.24
N TYR A 168 -11.55 -13.51 12.61
CA TYR A 168 -12.39 -13.16 11.48
C TYR A 168 -13.55 -12.22 11.82
N GLU A 169 -13.99 -12.16 13.08
CA GLU A 169 -15.11 -11.31 13.52
C GLU A 169 -14.71 -9.84 13.62
N THR A 170 -13.40 -9.56 13.77
CA THR A 170 -12.85 -8.21 13.88
C THR A 170 -12.11 -7.72 12.63
N LEU A 171 -12.18 -8.48 11.52
CA LEU A 171 -11.50 -8.19 10.26
C LEU A 171 -12.19 -7.07 9.46
N TYR A 172 -12.04 -5.85 9.95
CA TYR A 172 -12.41 -4.63 9.21
C TYR A 172 -11.16 -3.86 8.80
N GLY A 173 -11.14 -3.39 7.56
CA GLY A 173 -9.98 -2.71 6.99
C GLY A 173 -10.29 -1.94 5.72
N SER A 174 -9.35 -1.92 4.78
CA SER A 174 -9.52 -1.26 3.50
C SER A 174 -10.45 -2.03 2.55
N TRP A 175 -10.89 -1.34 1.50
CA TRP A 175 -11.64 -1.94 0.41
C TRP A 175 -10.88 -3.05 -0.34
N ALA A 176 -9.53 -2.99 -0.31
CA ALA A 176 -8.67 -3.97 -0.98
C ALA A 176 -8.31 -5.18 -0.11
N GLY A 177 -8.82 -5.26 1.13
CA GLY A 177 -8.53 -6.37 2.03
C GLY A 177 -7.29 -6.18 2.91
N ALA A 178 -6.69 -5.00 2.92
CA ALA A 178 -5.60 -4.67 3.82
C ALA A 178 -6.12 -4.22 5.19
N PHE A 179 -5.41 -4.54 6.27
CA PHE A 179 -5.82 -4.18 7.62
C PHE A 179 -4.68 -3.86 8.58
N GLY A 180 -5.06 -3.33 9.76
CA GLY A 180 -4.14 -2.91 10.79
C GLY A 180 -3.51 -1.54 10.53
N PHE A 181 -2.64 -1.11 11.41
CA PHE A 181 -2.02 0.22 11.38
C PHE A 181 -1.15 0.46 10.14
N PHE A 182 -0.57 -0.59 9.59
CA PHE A 182 0.29 -0.55 8.42
C PHE A 182 -0.36 -1.12 7.16
N GLN A 183 -1.67 -1.36 7.17
CA GLN A 183 -2.47 -1.82 6.02
C GLN A 183 -1.86 -3.04 5.30
N PHE A 184 -1.57 -4.09 6.07
CA PHE A 184 -1.01 -5.32 5.52
C PHE A 184 -2.05 -6.14 4.77
N MET A 185 -1.67 -6.59 3.58
CA MET A 185 -2.42 -7.63 2.85
C MET A 185 -2.24 -9.00 3.55
N PRO A 186 -3.17 -9.94 3.40
CA PRO A 186 -3.04 -11.28 3.97
C PRO A 186 -1.71 -11.97 3.66
N SER A 187 -1.20 -11.84 2.44
CA SER A 187 0.11 -12.37 2.05
C SER A 187 1.26 -11.71 2.81
N THR A 188 1.18 -10.43 3.10
CA THR A 188 2.17 -9.70 3.90
C THR A 188 2.14 -10.20 5.34
N ILE A 189 0.96 -10.42 5.91
CA ILE A 189 0.81 -10.97 7.26
C ILE A 189 1.46 -12.35 7.34
N LYS A 190 1.08 -13.25 6.45
CA LYS A 190 1.63 -14.61 6.39
C LYS A 190 3.15 -14.65 6.36
N ASN A 191 3.78 -13.71 5.63
CA ASN A 191 5.21 -13.76 5.37
C ASN A 191 6.06 -12.98 6.37
N TYR A 192 5.48 -11.94 7.01
CA TYR A 192 6.25 -10.96 7.75
C TYR A 192 5.68 -10.55 9.10
N ALA A 193 4.38 -10.77 9.36
CA ALA A 193 3.82 -10.42 10.66
C ALA A 193 4.35 -11.33 11.76
N ILE A 194 4.50 -10.77 12.93
CA ILE A 194 4.99 -11.46 14.13
C ILE A 194 4.12 -11.11 15.33
N ASP A 195 3.86 -12.10 16.16
CA ASP A 195 3.36 -11.96 17.51
C ASP A 195 4.55 -11.55 18.40
N TYR A 196 4.68 -10.26 18.67
CA TYR A 196 5.85 -9.71 19.35
C TYR A 196 5.74 -9.79 20.88
N ASN A 197 4.51 -9.76 21.41
CA ASN A 197 4.24 -9.90 22.83
C ASN A 197 4.09 -11.37 23.28
N ASN A 198 4.10 -12.34 22.34
CA ASN A 198 3.97 -13.78 22.57
C ASN A 198 2.65 -14.19 23.24
N ASP A 199 1.54 -13.53 22.88
CA ASP A 199 0.20 -13.88 23.35
C ASP A 199 -0.52 -14.92 22.47
N ASN A 200 0.14 -15.42 21.43
CA ASN A 200 -0.34 -16.35 20.40
C ASN A 200 -1.37 -15.75 19.44
N PHE A 201 -1.41 -14.43 19.32
CA PHE A 201 -2.27 -13.71 18.41
C PHE A 201 -1.50 -12.57 17.73
N ILE A 202 -1.80 -12.25 16.47
CA ILE A 202 -1.18 -11.16 15.75
C ILE A 202 -2.18 -10.01 15.67
N ASP A 203 -2.07 -9.04 16.57
CA ASP A 203 -2.93 -7.85 16.59
C ASP A 203 -2.28 -6.66 15.87
N LEU A 204 -2.55 -6.54 14.57
CA LEU A 204 -2.05 -5.42 13.77
C LEU A 204 -2.76 -4.07 14.04
N LYS A 205 -3.71 -4.02 14.97
CA LYS A 205 -4.30 -2.79 15.53
C LYS A 205 -3.70 -2.43 16.89
N ASN A 206 -2.82 -3.27 17.42
CA ASN A 206 -1.99 -2.99 18.60
C ASN A 206 -0.62 -2.49 18.14
N PRO A 207 -0.07 -1.38 18.69
CA PRO A 207 1.25 -0.89 18.35
C PRO A 207 2.37 -1.93 18.46
N ILE A 208 2.30 -2.84 19.43
CA ILE A 208 3.35 -3.82 19.72
C ILE A 208 3.60 -4.72 18.50
N ASP A 209 2.60 -5.46 18.05
CA ASP A 209 2.74 -6.36 16.91
C ASP A 209 2.81 -5.61 15.59
N ALA A 210 2.06 -4.50 15.46
CA ALA A 210 2.01 -3.73 14.23
C ALA A 210 3.38 -3.14 13.86
N TYR A 211 4.06 -2.48 14.81
CA TYR A 211 5.40 -1.90 14.58
C TYR A 211 6.46 -2.97 14.38
N ALA A 212 6.46 -4.01 15.20
CA ALA A 212 7.39 -5.12 15.06
C ALA A 212 7.23 -5.85 13.72
N SER A 213 6.00 -6.08 13.28
CA SER A 213 5.71 -6.67 11.97
C SER A 213 6.15 -5.78 10.82
N ALA A 214 5.90 -4.48 10.89
CA ALA A 214 6.34 -3.52 9.87
C ALA A 214 7.86 -3.44 9.78
N ALA A 215 8.56 -3.37 10.91
CA ALA A 215 10.01 -3.36 10.97
C ALA A 215 10.61 -4.69 10.44
N ASN A 216 10.04 -5.84 10.83
CA ASN A 216 10.44 -7.15 10.30
C ASN A 216 10.28 -7.21 8.78
N TYR A 217 9.17 -6.72 8.25
CA TYR A 217 8.93 -6.67 6.81
C TYR A 217 10.00 -5.83 6.10
N LEU A 218 10.21 -4.58 6.52
CA LEU A 218 11.20 -3.67 5.92
C LEU A 218 12.62 -4.22 5.98
N ASN A 219 13.04 -4.76 7.12
CA ASN A 219 14.34 -5.42 7.27
C ASN A 219 14.48 -6.57 6.26
N LYS A 220 13.49 -7.48 6.18
CA LYS A 220 13.52 -8.65 5.30
C LYS A 220 13.55 -8.29 3.82
N ILE A 221 12.95 -7.18 3.41
CA ILE A 221 12.94 -6.74 2.01
C ILE A 221 14.10 -5.81 1.65
N GLY A 222 15.00 -5.52 2.62
CA GLY A 222 16.32 -4.91 2.37
C GLY A 222 16.41 -3.41 2.65
N TRP A 223 15.65 -2.88 3.61
CA TRP A 223 15.86 -1.51 4.10
C TRP A 223 17.26 -1.34 4.71
N SER A 224 17.88 -0.20 4.46
CA SER A 224 19.22 0.15 4.98
C SER A 224 19.21 1.57 5.55
N ASN A 225 19.52 1.71 6.84
CA ASN A 225 19.58 3.03 7.51
C ASN A 225 20.69 3.94 6.97
N SER A 226 21.70 3.39 6.26
CA SER A 226 22.81 4.13 5.70
C SER A 226 22.54 4.71 4.31
N GLU A 227 21.44 4.35 3.66
CA GLU A 227 21.16 4.74 2.28
C GLU A 227 19.97 5.74 2.21
N PRO A 228 20.10 6.85 1.47
CA PRO A 228 18.99 7.78 1.28
C PRO A 228 17.84 7.15 0.48
N CYS A 229 16.65 7.73 0.59
CA CYS A 229 15.53 7.38 -0.31
C CYS A 229 15.69 8.02 -1.68
N TYR A 230 15.81 9.34 -1.72
CA TYR A 230 15.85 10.12 -2.94
C TYR A 230 16.50 11.49 -2.73
N TYR A 231 16.86 12.13 -3.85
CA TYR A 231 17.10 13.57 -3.95
C TYR A 231 16.23 14.17 -5.04
N LYS A 232 15.63 15.34 -4.77
CA LYS A 232 14.96 16.12 -5.80
C LYS A 232 16.02 16.77 -6.70
N VAL A 233 15.85 16.66 -8.01
CA VAL A 233 16.84 17.13 -8.99
C VAL A 233 16.19 17.98 -10.08
N SER A 234 16.99 18.89 -10.65
CA SER A 234 16.69 19.59 -11.88
C SER A 234 17.42 18.93 -13.03
N LEU A 235 16.72 18.44 -14.04
CA LEU A 235 17.29 17.74 -15.17
C LEU A 235 17.49 18.70 -16.35
N ASN A 236 18.65 18.61 -17.00
CA ASN A 236 18.88 19.30 -18.26
C ASN A 236 18.21 18.56 -19.43
N SER A 237 18.01 19.26 -20.55
CA SER A 237 17.32 18.75 -21.73
C SER A 237 18.04 17.62 -22.47
N VAL A 238 19.32 17.36 -22.19
CA VAL A 238 20.11 16.32 -22.88
C VAL A 238 20.00 14.95 -22.23
N VAL A 239 19.23 14.80 -21.14
CA VAL A 239 19.04 13.51 -20.49
C VAL A 239 18.32 12.53 -21.45
N PRO A 240 18.92 11.35 -21.76
CA PRO A 240 18.27 10.39 -22.64
C PRO A 240 16.99 9.80 -22.04
N LYS A 241 15.92 9.71 -22.82
CA LYS A 241 14.61 9.17 -22.40
C LYS A 241 14.70 7.80 -21.72
N LYS A 242 15.64 6.94 -22.12
CA LYS A 242 15.85 5.61 -21.52
C LYS A 242 16.15 5.63 -20.01
N TYR A 243 16.66 6.74 -19.48
CA TYR A 243 16.95 6.88 -18.04
C TYR A 243 15.75 7.41 -17.25
N LEU A 244 14.70 7.90 -17.88
CA LEU A 244 13.52 8.45 -17.25
C LEU A 244 12.53 7.32 -16.92
N ASN A 245 12.42 6.98 -15.65
CA ASN A 245 11.45 5.99 -15.19
C ASN A 245 10.15 6.68 -14.79
N VAL A 246 9.04 6.26 -15.36
CA VAL A 246 7.69 6.78 -15.13
C VAL A 246 6.79 5.75 -14.44
N SER A 247 7.24 4.50 -14.32
CA SER A 247 6.47 3.38 -13.78
C SER A 247 7.10 2.80 -12.53
N ALA A 248 6.28 2.56 -11.50
CA ALA A 248 6.69 1.91 -10.26
C ALA A 248 6.88 0.38 -10.39
N LYS A 249 6.57 -0.22 -11.55
CA LYS A 249 6.69 -1.69 -11.73
C LYS A 249 8.12 -2.17 -11.66
N LYS A 250 9.03 -1.40 -12.25
CA LYS A 250 10.46 -1.69 -12.28
C LYS A 250 11.22 -0.41 -12.64
N LEU A 251 12.25 -0.10 -11.87
CA LEU A 251 13.20 0.96 -12.22
C LEU A 251 14.30 0.37 -13.09
N ASN A 252 14.47 0.94 -14.27
CA ASN A 252 15.42 0.47 -15.29
C ASN A 252 16.61 1.43 -15.43
N ASN A 253 17.66 0.96 -16.12
CA ASN A 253 18.84 1.75 -16.46
C ASN A 253 19.50 2.44 -15.25
N LYS A 254 19.57 1.69 -14.14
CA LYS A 254 20.24 2.15 -12.93
C LYS A 254 21.75 2.32 -13.15
N ASN A 255 22.32 3.35 -12.53
CA ASN A 255 23.72 3.62 -12.49
C ASN A 255 24.13 4.24 -11.14
N LYS A 256 25.44 4.33 -10.86
CA LYS A 256 25.92 5.13 -9.74
C LYS A 256 25.44 6.59 -9.92
N ILE A 257 25.10 7.27 -8.82
CA ILE A 257 24.59 8.65 -8.92
C ILE A 257 25.58 9.57 -9.63
N LYS A 258 26.89 9.38 -9.46
CA LYS A 258 27.94 10.11 -10.15
C LYS A 258 27.81 10.05 -11.69
N PHE A 259 27.32 8.94 -12.24
CA PHE A 259 27.07 8.82 -13.69
C PHE A 259 26.02 9.82 -14.16
N PHE A 260 25.03 10.14 -13.33
CA PHE A 260 23.95 11.06 -13.67
C PHE A 260 24.31 12.54 -13.47
N SER A 261 25.48 12.86 -12.87
CA SER A 261 25.91 14.24 -12.63
C SER A 261 25.86 15.15 -13.85
N LYS A 262 26.16 14.62 -15.04
CA LYS A 262 26.11 15.34 -16.33
C LYS A 262 24.69 15.68 -16.81
N PHE A 263 23.67 15.09 -16.21
CA PHE A 263 22.25 15.31 -16.55
C PHE A 263 21.52 16.11 -15.47
N ILE A 264 22.16 16.37 -14.32
CA ILE A 264 21.58 17.03 -13.15
C ILE A 264 22.23 18.40 -12.98
N GLU A 265 21.43 19.46 -13.15
CA GLU A 265 21.90 20.85 -13.07
C GLU A 265 22.36 21.22 -11.64
N ASN A 266 21.55 20.82 -10.65
CA ASN A 266 21.82 21.07 -9.22
C ASN A 266 22.66 19.97 -8.53
N TYR A 267 23.44 19.18 -9.27
CA TYR A 267 24.20 18.04 -8.71
C TYR A 267 25.14 18.44 -7.56
N LYS A 268 25.80 19.58 -7.67
CA LYS A 268 26.75 20.09 -6.65
C LYS A 268 26.09 20.56 -5.36
N GLU A 269 24.77 20.78 -5.40
CA GLU A 269 23.97 21.21 -4.26
C GLU A 269 23.38 20.03 -3.48
N LEU A 270 23.50 18.81 -4.03
CA LEU A 270 23.01 17.61 -3.38
C LEU A 270 23.94 17.24 -2.22
N ASP A 271 23.38 17.06 -1.02
CA ASP A 271 24.10 16.58 0.16
C ASP A 271 24.31 15.05 0.06
N LEU A 272 25.25 14.66 -0.80
CA LEU A 272 25.54 13.26 -1.10
C LEU A 272 26.45 12.66 -0.05
N THR A 273 25.95 11.68 0.69
CA THR A 273 26.75 10.90 1.64
C THR A 273 27.70 9.92 0.93
N GLU A 274 27.32 9.44 -0.25
CA GLU A 274 28.07 8.45 -1.04
C GLU A 274 27.74 8.56 -2.54
N GLU A 275 28.73 8.87 -3.38
CA GLU A 275 28.56 8.99 -4.84
C GLU A 275 28.45 7.64 -5.59
N ASN A 276 28.73 6.53 -4.90
CA ASN A 276 28.70 5.20 -5.50
C ASN A 276 27.38 4.46 -5.36
N PHE A 277 26.39 5.02 -4.64
CA PHE A 277 25.09 4.39 -4.54
C PHE A 277 24.44 4.19 -5.91
N LEU A 278 23.89 2.98 -6.09
CA LEU A 278 23.12 2.65 -7.27
C LEU A 278 21.80 3.42 -7.25
N SER A 279 21.51 4.13 -8.32
CA SER A 279 20.36 5.03 -8.40
C SER A 279 19.65 4.96 -9.73
N ALA A 280 18.44 5.51 -9.79
CA ALA A 280 17.66 5.69 -11.01
C ALA A 280 17.01 7.09 -11.01
N ILE A 281 16.73 7.63 -12.19
CA ILE A 281 15.95 8.86 -12.32
C ILE A 281 14.48 8.48 -12.51
N ILE A 282 13.58 9.14 -11.75
CA ILE A 282 12.14 9.06 -11.93
C ILE A 282 11.55 10.43 -12.29
N THR A 283 10.53 10.42 -13.15
CA THR A 283 9.73 11.59 -13.53
C THR A 283 8.25 11.23 -13.37
N PRO A 284 7.70 11.31 -12.14
CA PRO A 284 6.45 10.66 -11.77
C PRO A 284 5.21 11.27 -12.44
N ASP A 285 5.26 12.54 -12.88
CA ASP A 285 4.07 13.21 -13.47
C ASP A 285 3.94 13.01 -14.96
N LYS A 286 4.97 12.49 -15.64
CA LYS A 286 4.97 12.33 -17.09
C LYS A 286 3.86 11.41 -17.62
N ASP A 287 3.41 10.44 -16.83
CA ASP A 287 2.34 9.50 -17.21
C ASP A 287 0.92 10.03 -16.96
N ILE A 288 0.77 11.10 -16.17
CA ILE A 288 -0.54 11.59 -15.70
C ILE A 288 -0.95 12.85 -16.43
N ILE A 289 0.03 13.68 -16.78
CA ILE A 289 -0.23 14.92 -17.52
C ILE A 289 0.02 14.64 -19.01
N PRO A 290 -1.03 14.48 -19.83
CA PRO A 290 -0.87 14.38 -21.28
C PRO A 290 -0.06 15.58 -21.76
N ASP A 291 0.94 15.35 -22.61
CA ASP A 291 1.80 16.39 -23.21
C ASP A 291 2.71 17.15 -22.25
N ALA A 292 2.97 16.63 -21.01
CA ALA A 292 3.97 17.21 -20.14
C ALA A 292 5.35 17.17 -20.83
N GLU A 293 5.77 18.26 -21.42
CA GLU A 293 7.12 18.44 -22.00
C GLU A 293 8.17 18.60 -20.91
N THR A 294 7.75 18.91 -19.68
CA THR A 294 8.64 19.22 -18.57
C THR A 294 9.17 17.95 -17.89
N LEU A 295 10.46 17.98 -17.59
CA LEU A 295 11.13 16.95 -16.78
C LEU A 295 10.98 17.21 -15.26
N ASP A 296 10.10 18.11 -14.85
CA ASP A 296 9.83 18.47 -13.45
C ASP A 296 8.41 18.00 -13.06
N PRO A 297 8.26 17.39 -11.89
CA PRO A 297 9.32 17.09 -10.92
C PRO A 297 10.14 15.86 -11.30
N ALA A 298 11.45 15.93 -11.04
CA ALA A 298 12.36 14.81 -11.21
C ALA A 298 13.09 14.48 -9.91
N TYR A 299 13.39 13.21 -9.74
CA TYR A 299 14.09 12.72 -8.56
C TYR A 299 15.13 11.67 -8.95
N VAL A 300 16.26 11.66 -8.26
CA VAL A 300 17.18 10.52 -8.22
C VAL A 300 16.80 9.70 -7.01
N VAL A 301 16.51 8.42 -7.22
CA VAL A 301 16.05 7.47 -6.20
C VAL A 301 17.03 6.33 -6.04
N PHE A 302 17.08 5.75 -4.83
CA PHE A 302 18.05 4.73 -4.41
C PHE A 302 17.36 3.41 -4.05
N ASN A 303 18.11 2.41 -3.55
CA ASN A 303 17.53 1.11 -3.23
C ASN A 303 16.45 1.21 -2.12
N ASN A 304 16.63 2.08 -1.13
CA ASN A 304 15.61 2.31 -0.10
C ASN A 304 14.26 2.74 -0.69
N TYR A 305 14.28 3.56 -1.74
CA TYR A 305 13.06 3.91 -2.46
C TYR A 305 12.41 2.69 -3.13
N GLU A 306 13.21 1.79 -3.73
CA GLU A 306 12.70 0.53 -4.29
C GLU A 306 12.13 -0.39 -3.21
N VAL A 307 12.67 -0.36 -1.99
CA VAL A 307 12.08 -1.07 -0.84
C VAL A 307 10.66 -0.57 -0.57
N ILE A 308 10.46 0.76 -0.58
CA ILE A 308 9.10 1.33 -0.43
C ILE A 308 8.19 0.97 -1.61
N LEU A 309 8.71 0.86 -2.84
CA LEU A 309 7.92 0.39 -3.99
C LEU A 309 7.49 -1.09 -3.88
N LYS A 310 8.19 -1.92 -3.08
CA LYS A 310 7.73 -3.28 -2.74
C LYS A 310 6.55 -3.24 -1.77
N TRP A 311 6.49 -2.24 -0.91
CA TRP A 311 5.36 -2.00 -0.01
C TRP A 311 4.13 -1.54 -0.77
N ASN A 312 4.27 -0.48 -1.57
CA ASN A 312 3.20 0.05 -2.43
C ASN A 312 3.79 0.50 -3.77
N ARG A 313 3.28 -0.06 -4.88
CA ARG A 313 3.75 0.19 -6.25
C ARG A 313 3.26 1.52 -6.82
N SER A 314 3.48 2.61 -6.08
CA SER A 314 3.19 3.97 -6.53
C SER A 314 4.42 4.86 -6.34
N LEU A 315 4.89 5.51 -7.43
CA LEU A 315 6.02 6.47 -7.34
C LEU A 315 5.70 7.60 -6.35
N ARG A 316 4.47 8.08 -6.36
CA ARG A 316 4.05 9.17 -5.46
C ARG A 316 3.97 8.73 -4.01
N PHE A 317 3.50 7.51 -3.77
CA PHE A 317 3.51 6.93 -2.42
C PHE A 317 4.93 6.86 -1.86
N GLY A 318 5.87 6.31 -2.64
CA GLY A 318 7.27 6.23 -2.22
C GLY A 318 7.86 7.59 -1.89
N LEU A 319 7.62 8.61 -2.73
CA LEU A 319 8.07 9.98 -2.47
C LEU A 319 7.43 10.57 -1.20
N ALA A 320 6.14 10.36 -0.98
CA ALA A 320 5.46 10.88 0.21
C ALA A 320 5.96 10.21 1.50
N VAL A 321 6.19 8.89 1.50
CA VAL A 321 6.78 8.16 2.64
C VAL A 321 8.15 8.73 2.97
N CYS A 322 9.04 8.82 1.98
CA CYS A 322 10.39 9.32 2.20
C CYS A 322 10.42 10.79 2.63
N THR A 323 9.55 11.64 2.05
CA THR A 323 9.40 13.05 2.48
C THR A 323 8.95 13.15 3.94
N LEU A 324 7.97 12.36 4.35
CA LEU A 324 7.48 12.39 5.73
C LEU A 324 8.51 11.81 6.71
N LYS A 325 9.25 10.77 6.30
CA LYS A 325 10.40 10.23 7.05
C LYS A 325 11.43 11.32 7.32
N ASP A 326 11.82 12.08 6.28
CA ASP A 326 12.83 13.14 6.42
C ASP A 326 12.33 14.29 7.31
N LYS A 327 11.04 14.63 7.26
CA LYS A 327 10.43 15.59 8.20
C LYS A 327 10.53 15.11 9.65
N PHE A 328 10.23 13.82 9.92
CA PHE A 328 10.41 13.27 11.27
C PHE A 328 11.88 13.28 11.71
N LYS A 329 12.81 12.95 10.82
CA LYS A 329 14.25 12.96 11.10
C LYS A 329 14.74 14.35 11.52
N ASN A 330 14.13 15.42 11.03
CA ASN A 330 14.49 16.79 11.39
C ASN A 330 13.92 17.24 12.74
N GLU A 331 12.91 16.53 13.27
CA GLU A 331 12.19 16.89 14.50
C GLU A 331 12.52 15.94 15.68
N LEU A 332 13.09 14.77 15.45
CA LEU A 332 13.48 13.75 16.44
C LEU A 332 14.97 13.74 16.67
#